data_eea5663761cdc262d8566ee97167af65
#
_entry.id   eea5663761cdc262d8566ee97167af65
#
_cell.length_a   1.000
_cell.length_b   1.000
_cell.length_c   1.000
_cell.angle_alpha   90.00
_cell.angle_beta   90.00
_cell.angle_gamma   90.00
#
_symmetry.space_group_name_H-M   'P 1'
#
loop_
_entity.id
_entity.type
_entity.pdbx_description
1 polymer ?
#
loop_
_entity_poly.entity_id
_entity_poly.type
_entity_poly.pdbx_seq_one_letter_code
_entity_poly.pdbx_strand_id
1 'polypeptide(L)'
;MSDDFDPLRRLQPDRIEPDDPGDPAIYARVKEQFMTSIDEALTSITTSAMPDVYPRLAYNDELAAVNYLTRVFAFAEQREARMEFDGHYLCWLRIGNGVVMLGHANAEVHRIHSPIDVGLTTVIMHVYVHDIDAHYAHAVAEGAEITMDLRDAFYGDRLYEATDPEGHRWHFGERFESIVARGGRAPAPEDPPE
;
A
#
# COMPACT_ATOMS: atom_id res chain seq x y z
N MET A 1 -29.21 21.49 -30.94
CA MET A 1 -28.99 21.44 -29.47
C MET A 1 -28.07 20.28 -29.25
N SER A 2 -26.89 20.61 -28.83
CA SER A 2 -25.67 19.80 -28.95
C SER A 2 -25.60 18.68 -27.92
N ASP A 3 -25.33 17.53 -28.45
CA ASP A 3 -25.06 16.27 -27.74
C ASP A 3 -23.53 16.18 -27.46
N ASP A 4 -23.04 17.08 -26.58
CA ASP A 4 -21.61 17.30 -26.40
C ASP A 4 -21.11 16.92 -25.01
N PHE A 5 -21.77 15.97 -24.35
CA PHE A 5 -21.34 15.49 -23.04
C PHE A 5 -21.25 13.95 -23.02
N ASP A 6 -20.25 13.41 -23.74
CA ASP A 6 -19.79 12.03 -23.52
C ASP A 6 -18.49 12.06 -22.72
N PRO A 7 -18.55 11.84 -21.38
CA PRO A 7 -17.36 11.81 -20.52
C PRO A 7 -16.40 10.66 -20.86
N LEU A 8 -16.86 9.63 -21.56
CA LEU A 8 -16.03 8.49 -21.96
C LEU A 8 -15.19 8.77 -23.20
N ARG A 9 -15.55 9.79 -23.99
CA ARG A 9 -14.77 10.19 -25.17
C ARG A 9 -13.42 10.82 -24.81
N ARG A 10 -13.26 11.32 -23.57
CA ARG A 10 -11.98 11.85 -23.05
C ARG A 10 -11.03 10.77 -22.56
N LEU A 11 -11.50 9.54 -22.44
CA LEU A 11 -10.70 8.38 -22.00
C LEU A 11 -10.23 7.51 -23.16
N GLN A 12 -10.45 7.93 -24.41
CA GLN A 12 -9.73 7.30 -25.51
C GLN A 12 -8.29 7.84 -25.44
N PRO A 13 -7.31 7.04 -25.02
CA PRO A 13 -5.92 7.45 -25.18
C PRO A 13 -5.70 7.69 -26.67
N ASP A 14 -5.21 8.87 -27.03
CA ASP A 14 -4.56 9.03 -28.33
C ASP A 14 -3.68 7.80 -28.48
N ARG A 15 -3.81 7.12 -29.60
CA ARG A 15 -3.00 5.96 -29.93
C ARG A 15 -1.55 6.41 -29.80
N ILE A 16 -0.97 6.15 -28.62
CA ILE A 16 0.47 6.22 -28.45
C ILE A 16 0.95 5.06 -29.27
N GLU A 17 1.45 5.34 -30.47
CA GLU A 17 2.30 4.40 -31.17
C GLU A 17 3.42 4.08 -30.19
N PRO A 18 3.62 2.84 -29.76
CA PRO A 18 4.74 2.52 -28.89
C PRO A 18 6.00 2.86 -29.70
N ASP A 19 6.70 3.92 -29.28
CA ASP A 19 8.08 4.11 -29.69
C ASP A 19 8.83 2.84 -29.30
N ASP A 20 9.15 2.04 -30.31
CA ASP A 20 9.91 0.78 -30.28
C ASP A 20 9.99 0.10 -28.90
N PRO A 21 9.07 -0.80 -28.55
CA PRO A 21 9.05 -1.43 -27.22
C PRO A 21 10.16 -2.46 -27.01
N GLY A 22 11.28 -2.33 -27.73
CA GLY A 22 12.29 -3.37 -27.72
C GLY A 22 11.77 -4.66 -28.38
N ASP A 23 12.66 -5.53 -28.79
CA ASP A 23 12.31 -6.79 -29.47
C ASP A 23 11.13 -7.49 -28.75
N PRO A 24 9.97 -7.70 -29.42
CA PRO A 24 8.79 -8.36 -28.83
C PRO A 24 9.11 -9.72 -28.20
N ALA A 25 10.17 -10.39 -28.69
CA ALA A 25 10.63 -11.64 -28.13
C ALA A 25 11.30 -11.44 -26.77
N ILE A 26 11.98 -10.33 -26.54
CA ILE A 26 12.55 -9.98 -25.23
C ILE A 26 11.41 -9.67 -24.26
N TYR A 27 10.42 -8.88 -24.67
CA TYR A 27 9.26 -8.57 -23.82
C TYR A 27 8.46 -9.82 -23.46
N ALA A 28 8.19 -10.70 -24.41
CA ALA A 28 7.50 -11.96 -24.17
C ALA A 28 8.27 -12.85 -23.18
N ARG A 29 9.57 -12.97 -23.34
CA ARG A 29 10.43 -13.77 -22.47
C ARG A 29 10.50 -13.18 -21.05
N VAL A 30 10.64 -11.86 -20.93
CA VAL A 30 10.64 -11.17 -19.62
C VAL A 30 9.29 -11.35 -18.94
N LYS A 31 8.19 -11.21 -19.68
CA LYS A 31 6.83 -11.42 -19.16
C LYS A 31 6.63 -12.88 -18.69
N GLU A 32 7.06 -13.85 -19.48
CA GLU A 32 6.95 -15.28 -19.13
C GLU A 32 7.79 -15.62 -17.90
N GLN A 33 9.02 -15.13 -17.84
CA GLN A 33 9.91 -15.29 -16.70
C GLN A 33 9.35 -14.62 -15.44
N PHE A 34 8.74 -13.44 -15.59
CA PHE A 34 8.04 -12.74 -14.52
C PHE A 34 6.85 -13.53 -14.00
N MET A 35 5.99 -14.04 -14.89
CA MET A 35 4.81 -14.84 -14.49
C MET A 35 5.23 -16.13 -13.81
N THR A 36 6.26 -16.82 -14.30
CA THR A 36 6.80 -18.02 -13.68
C THR A 36 7.37 -17.74 -12.28
N SER A 37 8.11 -16.66 -12.13
CA SER A 37 8.66 -16.26 -10.83
C SER A 37 7.59 -15.87 -9.83
N ILE A 38 6.49 -15.23 -10.30
CA ILE A 38 5.31 -14.95 -9.45
C ILE A 38 4.66 -16.26 -8.99
N ASP A 39 4.44 -17.22 -9.88
CA ASP A 39 3.83 -18.52 -9.55
C ASP A 39 4.69 -19.31 -8.57
N GLU A 40 6.01 -19.33 -8.75
CA GLU A 40 6.95 -19.98 -7.83
C GLU A 40 6.95 -19.30 -6.46
N ALA A 41 6.98 -17.96 -6.42
CA ALA A 41 6.93 -17.18 -5.19
C ALA A 41 5.60 -17.39 -4.46
N LEU A 42 4.46 -17.38 -5.17
CA LEU A 42 3.14 -17.65 -4.60
C LEU A 42 3.03 -19.07 -4.06
N THR A 43 3.67 -20.04 -4.71
CA THR A 43 3.69 -21.44 -4.25
C THR A 43 4.52 -21.62 -2.98
N SER A 44 5.58 -20.82 -2.77
CA SER A 44 6.41 -20.86 -1.57
C SER A 44 5.79 -20.20 -0.33
N ILE A 45 4.75 -19.34 -0.50
CA ILE A 45 4.04 -18.62 0.57
C ILE A 45 3.00 -19.51 1.29
N THR A 46 3.10 -20.81 1.24
CA THR A 46 2.09 -21.80 1.65
C THR A 46 1.77 -21.90 3.15
N THR A 47 1.92 -20.84 3.95
CA THR A 47 1.43 -20.88 5.35
C THR A 47 0.33 -19.87 5.67
N SER A 48 0.03 -18.94 4.79
CA SER A 48 -1.18 -18.09 4.85
C SER A 48 -1.54 -17.71 3.42
N ALA A 49 -2.71 -18.10 2.96
CA ALA A 49 -3.15 -17.79 1.60
C ALA A 49 -3.00 -16.30 1.30
N MET A 50 -2.39 -15.96 0.16
CA MET A 50 -2.39 -14.58 -0.33
C MET A 50 -3.83 -14.16 -0.60
N PRO A 51 -4.24 -12.93 -0.21
CA PRO A 51 -5.55 -12.44 -0.59
C PRO A 51 -5.62 -12.29 -2.12
N ASP A 52 -6.80 -12.57 -2.69
CA ASP A 52 -7.03 -12.46 -4.15
C ASP A 52 -6.85 -11.04 -4.68
N VAL A 53 -6.98 -10.03 -3.80
CA VAL A 53 -6.79 -8.62 -4.11
C VAL A 53 -5.93 -7.97 -3.05
N TYR A 54 -4.89 -7.29 -3.46
CA TYR A 54 -4.05 -6.45 -2.60
C TYR A 54 -3.50 -5.26 -3.39
N PRO A 55 -3.28 -4.11 -2.74
CA PRO A 55 -2.77 -2.93 -3.42
C PRO A 55 -1.30 -3.09 -3.78
N ARG A 56 -0.90 -2.50 -4.91
CA ARG A 56 0.49 -2.20 -5.23
C ARG A 56 0.74 -0.71 -5.01
N LEU A 57 1.68 -0.39 -4.13
CA LEU A 57 2.14 0.97 -3.86
C LEU A 57 3.45 1.24 -4.60
N ALA A 58 3.57 2.44 -5.14
CA ALA A 58 4.74 2.85 -5.92
C ALA A 58 5.72 3.62 -5.06
N TYR A 59 6.98 3.20 -5.07
CA TYR A 59 8.07 3.81 -4.34
C TYR A 59 9.25 4.11 -5.27
N ASN A 60 9.97 5.18 -5.00
CA ASN A 60 11.23 5.50 -5.69
C ASN A 60 12.39 4.67 -5.14
N ASP A 61 12.34 4.32 -3.83
CA ASP A 61 13.28 3.42 -3.17
C ASP A 61 12.51 2.35 -2.38
N GLU A 62 12.27 1.20 -3.03
CA GLU A 62 11.50 0.10 -2.48
C GLU A 62 12.14 -0.49 -1.22
N LEU A 63 13.49 -0.57 -1.17
CA LEU A 63 14.17 -1.16 -0.03
C LEU A 63 14.18 -0.21 1.19
N ALA A 64 14.33 1.09 0.96
CA ALA A 64 14.15 2.08 2.03
C ALA A 64 12.71 2.04 2.57
N ALA A 65 11.72 1.92 1.69
CA ALA A 65 10.31 1.78 2.08
C ALA A 65 10.06 0.51 2.89
N VAL A 66 10.58 -0.64 2.45
CA VAL A 66 10.51 -1.90 3.23
C VAL A 66 11.10 -1.72 4.63
N ASN A 67 12.31 -1.14 4.72
CA ASN A 67 12.97 -0.91 6.00
C ASN A 67 12.15 0.02 6.91
N TYR A 68 11.56 1.08 6.35
CA TYR A 68 10.72 2.00 7.10
C TYR A 68 9.46 1.30 7.60
N LEU A 69 8.68 0.69 6.70
CA LEU A 69 7.39 0.08 7.05
C LEU A 69 7.55 -1.08 8.05
N THR A 70 8.63 -1.85 7.95
CA THR A 70 8.89 -2.94 8.90
C THR A 70 9.30 -2.41 10.27
N ARG A 71 10.14 -1.39 10.34
CA ARG A 71 10.63 -0.82 11.59
C ARG A 71 9.59 0.05 12.27
N VAL A 72 8.92 0.94 11.52
CA VAL A 72 8.05 1.98 12.09
C VAL A 72 6.63 1.49 12.25
N PHE A 73 6.10 0.75 11.28
CA PHE A 73 4.70 0.31 11.27
C PHE A 73 4.53 -1.20 11.52
N ALA A 74 5.60 -1.88 11.91
CA ALA A 74 5.59 -3.31 12.28
C ALA A 74 5.08 -4.26 11.17
N PHE A 75 5.22 -3.89 9.91
CA PHE A 75 4.98 -4.82 8.81
C PHE A 75 6.04 -5.93 8.79
N ALA A 76 5.66 -7.11 8.34
CA ALA A 76 6.56 -8.22 8.13
C ALA A 76 6.79 -8.43 6.62
N GLU A 77 8.03 -8.31 6.20
CA GLU A 77 8.38 -8.59 4.82
C GLU A 77 8.35 -10.11 4.52
N GLN A 78 7.79 -10.47 3.38
CA GLN A 78 7.85 -11.83 2.81
C GLN A 78 9.13 -11.94 1.96
N ARG A 79 10.29 -12.06 2.62
CA ARG A 79 11.61 -12.00 1.95
C ARG A 79 11.80 -13.04 0.85
N GLU A 80 11.23 -14.22 1.04
CA GLU A 80 11.30 -15.32 0.09
C GLU A 80 10.56 -15.02 -1.21
N ALA A 81 9.59 -14.10 -1.16
CA ALA A 81 8.82 -13.64 -2.30
C ALA A 81 9.41 -12.42 -2.98
N ARG A 82 10.44 -11.79 -2.39
CA ARG A 82 11.08 -10.61 -2.99
C ARG A 82 11.63 -10.94 -4.37
N MET A 83 11.32 -10.09 -5.33
CA MET A 83 11.79 -10.24 -6.71
C MET A 83 12.61 -9.02 -7.12
N GLU A 84 13.68 -9.23 -7.85
CA GLU A 84 14.52 -8.18 -8.42
C GLU A 84 14.30 -8.09 -9.93
N PHE A 85 14.19 -6.89 -10.42
CA PHE A 85 13.95 -6.57 -11.82
C PHE A 85 14.72 -5.32 -12.21
N ASP A 86 15.68 -5.43 -13.07
CA ASP A 86 16.43 -4.30 -13.63
C ASP A 86 16.91 -3.31 -12.55
N GLY A 87 17.39 -3.85 -11.43
CA GLY A 87 17.86 -3.06 -10.28
C GLY A 87 16.74 -2.52 -9.37
N HIS A 88 15.51 -2.86 -9.64
CA HIS A 88 14.33 -2.53 -8.82
C HIS A 88 13.73 -3.77 -8.17
N TYR A 89 12.88 -3.57 -7.18
CA TYR A 89 12.33 -4.65 -6.38
C TYR A 89 10.80 -4.67 -6.36
N LEU A 90 10.25 -5.87 -6.37
CA LEU A 90 8.90 -6.12 -5.90
C LEU A 90 8.99 -6.78 -4.53
N CYS A 91 8.34 -6.18 -3.54
CA CYS A 91 8.37 -6.66 -2.17
C CYS A 91 6.94 -6.81 -1.64
N TRP A 92 6.67 -7.90 -0.93
CA TRP A 92 5.38 -8.11 -0.27
C TRP A 92 5.54 -7.96 1.22
N LEU A 93 4.71 -7.10 1.81
CA LEU A 93 4.67 -6.87 3.25
C LEU A 93 3.31 -7.27 3.79
N ARG A 94 3.34 -7.89 4.95
CA ARG A 94 2.14 -8.36 5.65
C ARG A 94 1.99 -7.64 6.99
N ILE A 95 0.73 -7.33 7.33
CA ILE A 95 0.32 -6.95 8.68
C ILE A 95 -1.03 -7.61 8.98
N GLY A 96 -1.10 -8.39 10.07
CA GLY A 96 -2.27 -9.22 10.33
C GLY A 96 -2.55 -10.17 9.16
N ASN A 97 -3.77 -10.11 8.61
CA ASN A 97 -4.18 -10.86 7.41
C ASN A 97 -4.07 -10.03 6.11
N GLY A 98 -3.67 -8.77 6.22
CA GLY A 98 -3.50 -7.87 5.08
C GLY A 98 -2.14 -8.02 4.40
N VAL A 99 -2.10 -7.71 3.12
CA VAL A 99 -0.89 -7.69 2.29
C VAL A 99 -0.85 -6.42 1.47
N VAL A 100 0.32 -5.81 1.35
CA VAL A 100 0.61 -4.77 0.38
C VAL A 100 1.83 -5.18 -0.44
N MET A 101 1.84 -4.84 -1.72
CA MET A 101 2.99 -5.02 -2.59
C MET A 101 3.63 -3.65 -2.82
N LEU A 102 4.94 -3.58 -2.64
CA LEU A 102 5.74 -2.42 -2.99
C LEU A 102 6.43 -2.68 -4.33
N GLY A 103 6.47 -1.68 -5.18
CA GLY A 103 7.17 -1.77 -6.45
C GLY A 103 7.61 -0.40 -6.94
N HIS A 104 8.55 -0.40 -7.88
CA HIS A 104 9.13 0.83 -8.41
C HIS A 104 8.09 1.77 -9.02
N ALA A 105 8.21 3.06 -8.70
CA ALA A 105 7.48 4.14 -9.35
C ALA A 105 8.01 4.30 -10.77
N ASN A 106 7.21 3.91 -11.76
CA ASN A 106 7.58 3.99 -13.16
C ASN A 106 6.51 4.74 -13.96
N ALA A 107 6.72 6.03 -14.11
CA ALA A 107 5.80 6.93 -14.79
C ALA A 107 5.73 6.65 -16.29
N GLU A 108 6.83 6.26 -16.91
CA GLU A 108 6.93 6.09 -18.34
C GLU A 108 6.21 4.82 -18.82
N VAL A 109 6.46 3.69 -18.15
CA VAL A 109 5.93 2.38 -18.58
C VAL A 109 4.55 2.11 -17.97
N HIS A 110 4.37 2.37 -16.69
CA HIS A 110 3.15 1.98 -15.97
C HIS A 110 2.26 3.15 -15.59
N ARG A 111 2.71 4.40 -15.81
CA ARG A 111 2.01 5.62 -15.36
C ARG A 111 1.70 5.61 -13.86
N ILE A 112 2.62 5.05 -13.08
CA ILE A 112 2.53 4.95 -11.64
C ILE A 112 3.62 5.83 -11.03
N HIS A 113 3.20 6.74 -10.15
CA HIS A 113 4.07 7.67 -9.44
C HIS A 113 4.08 7.36 -7.95
N SER A 114 5.20 7.65 -7.28
CA SER A 114 5.19 7.82 -5.84
C SER A 114 4.45 9.10 -5.48
N PRO A 115 3.70 9.15 -4.36
CA PRO A 115 3.02 10.38 -3.92
C PRO A 115 3.94 11.57 -3.77
N ILE A 116 5.20 11.38 -3.37
CA ILE A 116 6.17 12.47 -3.20
C ILE A 116 6.48 13.18 -4.52
N ASP A 117 6.40 12.48 -5.67
CA ASP A 117 6.72 13.04 -6.98
C ASP A 117 5.61 13.98 -7.48
N VAL A 118 4.38 13.71 -7.07
CA VAL A 118 3.19 14.43 -7.56
C VAL A 118 2.51 15.28 -6.48
N GLY A 119 2.95 15.18 -5.23
CA GLY A 119 2.43 15.96 -4.10
C GLY A 119 1.01 15.59 -3.69
N LEU A 120 0.53 14.40 -4.07
CA LEU A 120 -0.82 13.92 -3.72
C LEU A 120 -0.86 12.39 -3.69
N THR A 121 -1.84 11.84 -2.97
CA THR A 121 -2.18 10.42 -3.02
C THR A 121 -3.65 10.23 -3.41
N THR A 122 -3.95 9.13 -4.09
CA THR A 122 -5.32 8.75 -4.50
C THR A 122 -5.86 7.60 -3.66
N VAL A 123 -5.09 7.11 -2.70
CA VAL A 123 -5.48 6.01 -1.82
C VAL A 123 -4.99 6.28 -0.40
N ILE A 124 -5.80 5.88 0.58
CA ILE A 124 -5.42 5.79 1.99
C ILE A 124 -5.47 4.32 2.36
N MET A 125 -4.38 3.82 2.92
CA MET A 125 -4.32 2.44 3.40
C MET A 125 -4.91 2.37 4.80
N HIS A 126 -6.03 1.65 4.94
CA HIS A 126 -6.65 1.43 6.24
C HIS A 126 -6.21 0.09 6.81
N VAL A 127 -5.55 0.11 7.95
CA VAL A 127 -4.90 -1.05 8.56
C VAL A 127 -5.44 -1.26 9.97
N TYR A 128 -6.07 -2.39 10.22
CA TYR A 128 -6.46 -2.76 11.58
C TYR A 128 -5.33 -3.50 12.28
N VAL A 129 -4.98 -3.02 13.46
CA VAL A 129 -3.97 -3.60 14.34
C VAL A 129 -4.61 -4.07 15.64
N HIS A 130 -3.92 -4.95 16.34
CA HIS A 130 -4.27 -5.36 17.69
C HIS A 130 -3.50 -4.46 18.68
N ASP A 131 -4.16 -3.82 19.61
CA ASP A 131 -3.55 -2.85 20.55
C ASP A 131 -2.99 -1.60 19.86
N ILE A 132 -3.91 -0.74 19.44
CA ILE A 132 -3.59 0.50 18.73
C ILE A 132 -2.77 1.47 19.59
N ASP A 133 -2.95 1.47 20.91
CA ASP A 133 -2.20 2.33 21.82
C ASP A 133 -0.70 1.95 21.83
N ALA A 134 -0.40 0.66 21.89
CA ALA A 134 0.97 0.16 21.82
C ALA A 134 1.57 0.39 20.41
N HIS A 135 0.79 0.17 19.35
CA HIS A 135 1.24 0.40 17.99
C HIS A 135 1.56 1.89 17.73
N TYR A 136 0.70 2.80 18.19
CA TYR A 136 0.93 4.25 18.10
C TYR A 136 2.18 4.67 18.85
N ALA A 137 2.33 4.21 20.12
CA ALA A 137 3.50 4.51 20.91
C ALA A 137 4.80 4.03 20.25
N HIS A 138 4.78 2.84 19.64
CA HIS A 138 5.90 2.30 18.88
C HIS A 138 6.19 3.17 17.64
N ALA A 139 5.19 3.50 16.84
CA ALA A 139 5.36 4.31 15.63
C ALA A 139 5.96 5.69 15.94
N VAL A 140 5.47 6.35 17.00
CA VAL A 140 6.02 7.64 17.47
C VAL A 140 7.47 7.48 17.93
N ALA A 141 7.79 6.45 18.71
CA ALA A 141 9.16 6.20 19.19
C ALA A 141 10.14 5.93 18.05
N GLU A 142 9.67 5.28 16.97
CA GLU A 142 10.45 5.00 15.76
C GLU A 142 10.48 6.16 14.74
N GLY A 143 9.84 7.30 15.06
CA GLY A 143 9.90 8.53 14.28
C GLY A 143 8.90 8.60 13.13
N ALA A 144 7.71 8.03 13.29
CA ALA A 144 6.62 8.20 12.34
C ALA A 144 6.20 9.67 12.20
N GLU A 145 5.93 10.11 10.99
CA GLU A 145 5.24 11.37 10.73
C GLU A 145 3.75 11.19 10.99
N ILE A 146 3.31 11.58 12.20
CA ILE A 146 1.91 11.52 12.60
C ILE A 146 1.17 12.72 12.02
N THR A 147 0.16 12.46 11.18
CA THR A 147 -0.69 13.48 10.57
C THR A 147 -2.03 13.66 11.27
N MET A 148 -2.43 12.66 12.06
CA MET A 148 -3.57 12.73 12.98
C MET A 148 -3.25 11.91 14.23
N ASP A 149 -3.30 12.55 15.39
CA ASP A 149 -3.04 11.90 16.68
C ASP A 149 -4.07 10.80 16.99
N LEU A 150 -3.66 9.88 17.85
CA LEU A 150 -4.51 8.80 18.31
C LEU A 150 -5.77 9.33 19.01
N ARG A 151 -6.93 8.94 18.49
CA ARG A 151 -8.24 9.37 18.99
C ARG A 151 -9.31 8.32 18.80
N ASP A 152 -10.43 8.49 19.50
CA ASP A 152 -11.62 7.69 19.31
C ASP A 152 -12.45 8.29 18.17
N ALA A 153 -12.85 7.47 17.21
CA ALA A 153 -13.73 7.88 16.11
C ALA A 153 -15.19 7.85 16.53
N PHE A 154 -16.02 8.70 15.91
CA PHE A 154 -17.45 8.78 16.22
C PHE A 154 -18.22 7.45 16.02
N TYR A 155 -17.68 6.55 15.19
CA TYR A 155 -18.25 5.22 14.95
C TYR A 155 -17.69 4.12 15.87
N GLY A 156 -16.86 4.50 16.84
CA GLY A 156 -16.40 3.63 17.93
C GLY A 156 -15.02 3.04 17.81
N ASP A 157 -14.39 3.07 16.64
CA ASP A 157 -13.00 2.63 16.48
C ASP A 157 -12.04 3.66 17.08
N ARG A 158 -10.85 3.19 17.47
CA ARG A 158 -9.75 4.05 17.89
C ARG A 158 -8.69 4.05 16.82
N LEU A 159 -8.23 5.23 16.38
CA LEU A 159 -7.37 5.33 15.20
C LEU A 159 -6.41 6.52 15.25
N TYR A 160 -5.35 6.42 14.45
CA TYR A 160 -4.43 7.51 14.12
C TYR A 160 -4.05 7.47 12.65
N GLU A 161 -3.48 8.58 12.13
CA GLU A 161 -2.96 8.63 10.78
C GLU A 161 -1.46 8.98 10.79
N ALA A 162 -0.72 8.36 9.88
CA ALA A 162 0.67 8.67 9.62
C ALA A 162 0.95 8.69 8.11
N THR A 163 2.01 9.39 7.73
CA THR A 163 2.53 9.40 6.38
C THR A 163 3.91 8.77 6.36
N ASP A 164 4.20 7.94 5.36
CA ASP A 164 5.54 7.41 5.16
C ASP A 164 6.44 8.41 4.40
N PRO A 165 7.76 8.19 4.32
CA PRO A 165 8.69 9.15 3.71
C PRO A 165 8.41 9.47 2.24
N GLU A 166 7.68 8.62 1.53
CA GLU A 166 7.30 8.86 0.14
C GLU A 166 5.86 9.36 -0.02
N GLY A 167 5.19 9.70 1.10
CA GLY A 167 3.89 10.36 1.09
C GLY A 167 2.67 9.44 1.01
N HIS A 168 2.84 8.13 1.12
CA HIS A 168 1.68 7.25 1.27
C HIS A 168 1.05 7.42 2.63
N ARG A 169 -0.29 7.50 2.65
CA ARG A 169 -1.07 7.75 3.87
C ARG A 169 -1.59 6.44 4.45
N TRP A 170 -1.41 6.29 5.76
CA TRP A 170 -1.73 5.10 6.52
C TRP A 170 -2.65 5.46 7.67
N HIS A 171 -3.89 4.94 7.65
CA HIS A 171 -4.81 4.95 8.78
C HIS A 171 -4.65 3.64 9.55
N PHE A 172 -4.14 3.72 10.75
CA PHE A 172 -4.10 2.58 11.67
C PHE A 172 -5.26 2.66 12.64
N GLY A 173 -5.98 1.55 12.85
CA GLY A 173 -7.13 1.50 13.72
C GLY A 173 -7.23 0.20 14.51
N GLU A 174 -7.98 0.25 15.60
CA GLU A 174 -8.46 -0.93 16.31
C GLU A 174 -9.98 -0.84 16.41
N ARG A 175 -10.65 -1.96 16.08
CA ARG A 175 -12.12 -2.01 16.16
C ARG A 175 -12.58 -2.00 17.61
N PHE A 176 -13.70 -1.35 17.85
CA PHE A 176 -14.35 -1.27 19.16
C PHE A 176 -14.48 -2.64 19.84
N GLU A 177 -14.95 -3.65 19.11
CA GLU A 177 -15.14 -5.00 19.65
C GLU A 177 -13.81 -5.62 20.12
N SER A 178 -12.72 -5.33 19.40
CA SER A 178 -11.37 -5.80 19.75
C SER A 178 -10.87 -5.15 21.05
N ILE A 179 -11.07 -3.84 21.18
CA ILE A 179 -10.70 -3.09 22.39
C ILE A 179 -11.41 -3.63 23.62
N VAL A 180 -12.73 -3.84 23.51
CA VAL A 180 -13.55 -4.38 24.61
C VAL A 180 -13.15 -5.82 24.92
N ALA A 181 -12.91 -6.65 23.92
CA ALA A 181 -12.54 -8.07 24.10
C ALA A 181 -11.22 -8.24 24.86
N ARG A 182 -10.26 -7.33 24.70
CA ARG A 182 -8.99 -7.34 25.47
C ARG A 182 -9.09 -6.66 26.84
N GLY A 183 -10.29 -6.24 27.26
CA GLY A 183 -10.54 -5.58 28.55
C GLY A 183 -10.24 -4.08 28.56
N GLY A 184 -10.08 -3.47 27.38
CA GLY A 184 -9.96 -2.03 27.22
C GLY A 184 -11.29 -1.31 27.46
N ARG A 185 -11.20 -0.02 27.73
CA ARG A 185 -12.38 0.84 27.86
C ARG A 185 -12.98 1.05 26.47
N ALA A 186 -14.31 0.93 26.38
CA ALA A 186 -15.03 1.35 25.19
C ALA A 186 -14.67 2.81 24.85
N PRO A 187 -14.25 3.11 23.60
CA PRO A 187 -14.06 4.48 23.17
C PRO A 187 -15.30 5.32 23.40
N ALA A 188 -15.13 6.56 23.84
CA ALA A 188 -16.24 7.50 23.89
C ALA A 188 -16.42 8.04 22.47
N PRO A 189 -17.58 7.87 21.83
CA PRO A 189 -17.79 8.40 20.50
C PRO A 189 -17.64 9.93 20.53
N GLU A 190 -16.80 10.47 19.65
CA GLU A 190 -16.80 11.90 19.35
C GLU A 190 -18.04 12.22 18.52
N ASP A 191 -18.58 13.43 18.62
CA ASP A 191 -19.65 13.86 17.75
C ASP A 191 -19.21 13.79 16.28
N PRO A 192 -20.10 13.38 15.35
CA PRO A 192 -19.76 13.35 13.93
C PRO A 192 -19.35 14.75 13.46
N PRO A 193 -18.40 14.88 12.53
CA PRO A 193 -18.05 16.16 11.95
C PRO A 193 -19.29 16.79 11.30
N GLU A 194 -19.49 18.10 11.52
CA GLU A 194 -20.57 18.89 10.89
C GLU A 194 -20.44 18.95 9.36
#